data_e39973e3751ab91c42cea973e4f824c8
#
_entry.id   e39973e3751ab91c42cea973e4f824c8
#
_cell.length_a   1.000
_cell.length_b   1.000
_cell.length_c   1.000
_cell.angle_alpha   90.00
_cell.angle_beta   90.00
_cell.angle_gamma   90.00
#
_symmetry.space_group_name_H-M   'P 1'
#
loop_
_entity.id
_entity.type
_entity.pdbx_description
1 polymer ?
#
loop_
_entity_poly.entity_id
_entity_poly.type
_entity_poly.pdbx_seq_one_letter_code
_entity_poly.pdbx_strand_id
1 'polypeptide(L)'
;SSHPRESETYVSSAERRLPEELGIACKLDYLFKFEYHVPYKNIGSENEICGTLIGIVDDPSKIKLVKEEISDIKWVTLDDLLEDVKKSPHLYCPWMIVALYFLSESETDVLSEHRSILNVWVRSDVKQILEEPLRYHFPDNKWGIKK
;
A
#
# COMPACT_ATOMS: atom_id res chain seq x y z
N SER A 1 7.15 2.69 -3.73
CA SER A 1 6.43 3.98 -3.77
C SER A 1 7.19 4.97 -4.65
N SER A 2 6.48 5.87 -5.30
CA SER A 2 7.09 6.87 -6.17
C SER A 2 6.44 8.24 -5.98
N HIS A 3 7.22 9.29 -6.20
CA HIS A 3 6.70 10.66 -6.16
C HIS A 3 6.26 11.09 -7.57
N PRO A 4 5.05 11.67 -7.71
CA PRO A 4 4.64 12.33 -8.94
C PRO A 4 5.60 13.47 -9.31
N ARG A 5 5.91 13.59 -10.59
CA ARG A 5 6.60 14.76 -11.14
C ARG A 5 5.61 15.92 -11.29
N GLU A 6 6.14 17.11 -11.50
CA GLU A 6 5.31 18.27 -11.85
C GLU A 6 4.39 17.90 -13.04
N SER A 7 3.11 18.20 -12.93
CA SER A 7 2.04 17.85 -13.89
C SER A 7 1.60 16.38 -13.96
N GLU A 8 2.22 15.45 -13.24
CA GLU A 8 1.74 14.07 -13.15
C GLU A 8 0.59 13.91 -12.16
N THR A 9 -0.36 13.04 -12.49
CA THR A 9 -1.35 12.52 -11.54
C THR A 9 -0.76 11.32 -10.79
N TYR A 10 -1.42 10.88 -9.72
CA TYR A 10 -1.03 9.63 -9.03
C TYR A 10 -1.01 8.43 -9.99
N VAL A 11 -2.03 8.33 -10.86
CA VAL A 11 -2.14 7.24 -11.84
C VAL A 11 -0.99 7.31 -12.84
N SER A 12 -0.79 8.44 -13.51
CA SER A 12 0.25 8.55 -14.55
C SER A 12 1.66 8.38 -13.99
N SER A 13 1.91 8.85 -12.77
CA SER A 13 3.17 8.62 -12.08
C SER A 13 3.43 7.14 -11.81
N ALA A 14 2.43 6.43 -11.27
CA ALA A 14 2.55 5.01 -10.96
C ALA A 14 2.66 4.17 -12.24
N GLU A 15 1.87 4.45 -13.27
CA GLU A 15 1.96 3.75 -14.57
C GLU A 15 3.32 3.95 -15.25
N ARG A 16 3.96 5.11 -15.08
CA ARG A 16 5.34 5.34 -15.53
C ARG A 16 6.34 4.48 -14.75
N ARG A 17 6.15 4.34 -13.44
CA ARG A 17 7.08 3.60 -12.58
C ARG A 17 7.00 2.08 -12.74
N LEU A 18 5.85 1.53 -13.12
CA LEU A 18 5.71 0.08 -13.30
C LEU A 18 6.74 -0.53 -14.28
N PRO A 19 6.96 0.02 -15.49
CA PRO A 19 8.03 -0.46 -16.36
C PRO A 19 9.44 -0.27 -15.79
N GLU A 20 9.65 0.82 -15.05
CA GLU A 20 10.95 1.15 -14.46
C GLU A 20 11.32 0.22 -13.30
N GLU A 21 10.34 -0.30 -12.56
CA GLU A 21 10.55 -1.16 -11.39
C GLU A 21 10.31 -2.64 -11.69
N LEU A 22 9.23 -2.96 -12.40
CA LEU A 22 8.75 -4.32 -12.62
C LEU A 22 8.84 -4.80 -14.06
N GLY A 23 9.26 -3.93 -14.98
CA GLY A 23 9.37 -4.27 -16.41
C GLY A 23 8.03 -4.56 -17.11
N ILE A 24 6.91 -4.15 -16.51
CA ILE A 24 5.56 -4.35 -17.03
C ILE A 24 4.81 -3.03 -17.16
N ALA A 25 3.77 -3.05 -17.98
CA ALA A 25 2.78 -1.98 -18.01
C ALA A 25 1.40 -2.59 -17.73
N CYS A 26 0.65 -2.00 -16.82
CA CYS A 26 -0.76 -2.29 -16.62
C CYS A 26 -1.51 -1.00 -16.29
N LYS A 27 -2.82 -1.00 -16.53
CA LYS A 27 -3.68 0.10 -16.09
C LYS A 27 -3.84 0.06 -14.59
N LEU A 28 -3.86 1.24 -14.00
CA LEU A 28 -4.06 1.43 -12.59
C LEU A 28 -5.31 2.26 -12.33
N ASP A 29 -6.12 1.80 -11.40
CA ASP A 29 -7.27 2.52 -10.90
C ASP A 29 -6.94 3.18 -9.56
N TYR A 30 -7.29 4.45 -9.43
CA TYR A 30 -7.12 5.20 -8.19
C TYR A 30 -8.22 4.84 -7.21
N LEU A 31 -7.86 4.50 -5.98
CA LEU A 31 -8.80 4.14 -4.93
C LEU A 31 -9.06 5.31 -3.97
N PHE A 32 -8.02 5.73 -3.27
CA PHE A 32 -8.10 6.78 -2.25
C PHE A 32 -6.71 7.37 -1.95
N LYS A 33 -6.68 8.39 -1.12
CA LYS A 33 -5.45 8.95 -0.55
C LYS A 33 -5.62 9.18 0.95
N PHE A 34 -4.51 9.15 1.65
CA PHE A 34 -4.44 9.48 3.07
C PHE A 34 -3.14 10.24 3.37
N GLU A 35 -3.17 11.03 4.42
CA GLU A 35 -1.97 11.67 4.98
C GLU A 35 -1.44 10.77 6.09
N TYR A 36 -0.12 10.58 6.13
CA TYR A 36 0.53 9.89 7.23
C TYR A 36 1.77 10.63 7.70
N HIS A 37 2.10 10.41 8.97
CA HIS A 37 3.33 10.88 9.57
C HIS A 37 4.00 9.73 10.31
N VAL A 38 5.22 9.41 9.91
CA VAL A 38 6.00 8.31 10.51
C VAL A 38 7.36 8.84 10.94
N PRO A 39 7.70 8.77 12.24
CA PRO A 39 9.05 9.08 12.68
C PRO A 39 10.01 7.98 12.20
N TYR A 40 11.17 8.38 11.72
CA TYR A 40 12.22 7.47 11.30
C TYR A 40 13.42 7.57 12.25
N LYS A 41 13.46 6.70 13.24
CA LYS A 41 14.49 6.69 14.29
C LYS A 41 14.65 8.09 14.90
N ASN A 42 15.88 8.52 15.18
CA ASN A 42 16.22 9.87 15.64
C ASN A 42 16.73 10.79 14.50
N ILE A 43 16.43 10.42 13.24
CA ILE A 43 17.01 11.08 12.06
C ILE A 43 16.02 12.06 11.44
N GLY A 44 14.71 11.77 11.53
CA GLY A 44 13.67 12.58 10.91
C GLY A 44 12.31 11.92 10.94
N SER A 45 11.40 12.44 10.15
CA SER A 45 10.07 11.86 9.95
C SER A 45 9.65 12.02 8.49
N GLU A 46 8.84 11.08 8.02
CA GLU A 46 8.09 11.23 6.79
C GLU A 46 6.71 11.79 7.11
N ASN A 47 6.30 12.80 6.38
CA ASN A 47 4.98 13.39 6.45
C ASN A 47 4.49 13.61 5.03
N GLU A 48 3.68 12.69 4.53
CA GLU A 48 3.33 12.61 3.12
C GLU A 48 1.84 12.33 2.91
N ILE A 49 1.37 12.68 1.70
CA ILE A 49 0.07 12.24 1.19
C ILE A 49 0.31 11.05 0.26
N CYS A 50 -0.15 9.89 0.68
CA CYS A 50 -0.04 8.65 -0.09
C CYS A 50 -1.32 8.39 -0.89
N GLY A 51 -1.20 8.27 -2.20
CA GLY A 51 -2.28 7.79 -3.08
C GLY A 51 -2.19 6.27 -3.24
N THR A 52 -3.31 5.59 -3.04
CA THR A 52 -3.42 4.14 -3.21
C THR A 52 -4.08 3.82 -4.54
N LEU A 53 -3.44 2.93 -5.30
CA LEU A 53 -3.91 2.48 -6.60
C LEU A 53 -3.97 0.96 -6.63
N ILE A 54 -4.79 0.41 -7.51
CA ILE A 54 -4.91 -1.02 -7.77
C ILE A 54 -4.77 -1.29 -9.26
N GLY A 55 -4.19 -2.43 -9.60
CA GLY A 55 -4.09 -2.90 -10.97
C GLY A 55 -4.07 -4.42 -11.04
N ILE A 56 -4.42 -4.96 -12.21
CA ILE A 56 -4.41 -6.39 -12.48
C ILE A 56 -3.29 -6.71 -13.44
N VAL A 57 -2.50 -7.71 -13.09
CA VAL A 57 -1.45 -8.27 -13.95
C VAL A 57 -1.96 -9.60 -14.50
N ASP A 58 -2.32 -9.62 -15.77
CA ASP A 58 -2.88 -10.81 -16.42
C ASP A 58 -1.86 -11.95 -16.54
N ASP A 59 -0.60 -11.61 -16.73
CA ASP A 59 0.48 -12.59 -16.91
C ASP A 59 1.68 -12.25 -16.01
N PRO A 60 1.72 -12.83 -14.81
CA PRO A 60 2.81 -12.60 -13.86
C PRO A 60 4.19 -13.00 -14.37
N SER A 61 4.26 -13.89 -15.35
CA SER A 61 5.55 -14.34 -15.91
C SER A 61 6.29 -13.27 -16.71
N LYS A 62 5.58 -12.19 -17.07
CA LYS A 62 6.16 -11.03 -17.78
C LYS A 62 6.89 -10.06 -16.86
N ILE A 63 6.74 -10.20 -15.55
CA ILE A 63 7.43 -9.34 -14.59
C ILE A 63 8.92 -9.57 -14.67
N LYS A 64 9.67 -8.49 -14.91
CA LYS A 64 11.12 -8.46 -14.93
C LYS A 64 11.60 -7.40 -13.95
N LEU A 65 12.07 -7.84 -12.80
CA LEU A 65 12.57 -6.94 -11.77
C LEU A 65 13.77 -6.14 -12.29
N VAL A 66 13.71 -4.85 -12.13
CA VAL A 66 14.85 -3.97 -12.24
C VAL A 66 15.55 -4.00 -10.88
N LYS A 67 16.67 -4.75 -10.80
CA LYS A 67 17.34 -5.09 -9.53
C LYS A 67 17.88 -3.89 -8.76
N GLU A 68 18.09 -2.78 -9.44
CA GLU A 68 18.49 -1.51 -8.85
C GLU A 68 17.36 -0.87 -8.03
N GLU A 69 16.11 -1.20 -8.33
CA GLU A 69 14.91 -0.65 -7.70
C GLU A 69 14.24 -1.66 -6.77
N ILE A 70 14.13 -2.93 -7.19
CA ILE A 70 13.44 -3.99 -6.46
C ILE A 70 14.32 -5.22 -6.33
N SER A 71 14.64 -5.58 -5.09
CA SER A 71 15.50 -6.73 -4.80
C SER A 71 14.80 -8.07 -5.03
N ASP A 72 13.53 -8.17 -4.65
CA ASP A 72 12.74 -9.40 -4.74
C ASP A 72 11.24 -9.14 -4.72
N ILE A 73 10.43 -10.10 -5.18
CA ILE A 73 8.97 -10.11 -5.07
C ILE A 73 8.49 -11.46 -4.55
N LYS A 74 7.36 -11.41 -3.85
CA LYS A 74 6.65 -12.60 -3.37
C LYS A 74 5.17 -12.48 -3.73
N TRP A 75 4.62 -13.54 -4.31
CA TRP A 75 3.18 -13.68 -4.51
C TRP A 75 2.55 -14.24 -3.24
N VAL A 76 1.53 -13.57 -2.76
CA VAL A 76 0.81 -13.97 -1.55
C VAL A 76 -0.70 -13.81 -1.79
N THR A 77 -1.49 -14.61 -1.12
CA THR A 77 -2.93 -14.33 -1.01
C THR A 77 -3.14 -13.17 -0.04
N LEU A 78 -4.29 -12.52 -0.12
CA LEU A 78 -4.59 -11.45 0.82
C LEU A 78 -4.67 -11.96 2.27
N ASP A 79 -5.25 -13.15 2.46
CA ASP A 79 -5.38 -13.76 3.79
C ASP A 79 -4.02 -14.06 4.39
N ASP A 80 -3.11 -14.65 3.61
CA ASP A 80 -1.73 -14.92 4.05
C ASP A 80 -0.99 -13.60 4.39
N LEU A 81 -1.20 -12.55 3.58
CA LEU A 81 -0.61 -11.24 3.84
C LEU A 81 -1.11 -10.65 5.15
N LEU A 82 -2.43 -10.69 5.40
CA LEU A 82 -3.02 -10.18 6.63
C LEU A 82 -2.53 -10.95 7.85
N GLU A 83 -2.43 -12.29 7.75
CA GLU A 83 -1.87 -13.09 8.83
C GLU A 83 -0.40 -12.78 9.11
N ASP A 84 0.41 -12.59 8.07
CA ASP A 84 1.83 -12.31 8.21
C ASP A 84 2.04 -10.90 8.81
N VAL A 85 1.27 -9.91 8.36
CA VAL A 85 1.28 -8.56 8.94
C VAL A 85 0.87 -8.58 10.42
N LYS A 86 -0.13 -9.38 10.81
CA LYS A 86 -0.52 -9.54 12.22
C LYS A 86 0.62 -10.13 13.07
N LYS A 87 1.28 -11.15 12.54
CA LYS A 87 2.38 -11.83 13.25
C LYS A 87 3.63 -10.96 13.36
N SER A 88 3.93 -10.21 12.32
CA SER A 88 5.22 -9.51 12.18
C SER A 88 5.07 -8.11 11.55
N PRO A 89 4.23 -7.21 12.13
CA PRO A 89 3.93 -5.91 11.53
C PRO A 89 5.17 -5.03 11.34
N HIS A 90 6.20 -5.23 12.15
CA HIS A 90 7.46 -4.49 12.09
C HIS A 90 8.30 -4.78 10.83
N LEU A 91 7.96 -5.83 10.07
CA LEU A 91 8.59 -6.16 8.78
C LEU A 91 7.98 -5.40 7.60
N TYR A 92 6.86 -4.71 7.82
CA TYR A 92 6.12 -4.02 6.79
C TYR A 92 6.21 -2.51 6.95
N CYS A 93 6.19 -1.80 5.83
CA CYS A 93 6.19 -0.34 5.89
C CYS A 93 4.83 0.16 6.46
N PRO A 94 4.85 1.15 7.36
CA PRO A 94 3.64 1.63 8.03
C PRO A 94 2.55 2.11 7.07
N TRP A 95 2.91 2.82 6.01
CA TRP A 95 1.95 3.30 5.01
C TRP A 95 1.24 2.16 4.25
N MET A 96 1.90 1.00 4.08
CA MET A 96 1.23 -0.18 3.51
C MET A 96 0.13 -0.69 4.46
N ILE A 97 0.40 -0.78 5.77
CA ILE A 97 -0.59 -1.21 6.76
C ILE A 97 -1.76 -0.21 6.81
N VAL A 98 -1.46 1.09 6.74
CA VAL A 98 -2.47 2.14 6.66
C VAL A 98 -3.32 2.01 5.39
N ALA A 99 -2.68 1.76 4.25
CA ALA A 99 -3.39 1.53 2.99
C ALA A 99 -4.32 0.31 3.07
N LEU A 100 -3.88 -0.79 3.68
CA LEU A 100 -4.70 -1.97 3.93
C LEU A 100 -5.93 -1.64 4.80
N TYR A 101 -5.75 -0.82 5.86
CA TYR A 101 -6.85 -0.38 6.69
C TYR A 101 -7.88 0.42 5.88
N PHE A 102 -7.46 1.46 5.16
CA PHE A 102 -8.38 2.25 4.34
C PHE A 102 -9.01 1.44 3.22
N LEU A 103 -8.31 0.49 2.65
CA LEU A 103 -8.87 -0.42 1.67
C LEU A 103 -10.01 -1.25 2.28
N SER A 104 -9.88 -1.70 3.53
CA SER A 104 -10.92 -2.43 4.25
C SER A 104 -12.16 -1.57 4.58
N GLU A 105 -11.97 -0.27 4.80
CA GLU A 105 -13.02 0.70 5.14
C GLU A 105 -13.67 1.36 3.92
N SER A 106 -13.05 1.24 2.75
CA SER A 106 -13.48 1.94 1.55
C SER A 106 -14.66 1.25 0.85
N GLU A 107 -15.62 2.04 0.40
CA GLU A 107 -16.73 1.61 -0.46
C GLU A 107 -16.68 2.43 -1.76
N THR A 108 -15.69 2.14 -2.60
CA THR A 108 -15.61 2.74 -3.94
C THR A 108 -16.16 1.76 -4.98
N ASP A 109 -16.71 2.28 -6.07
CA ASP A 109 -17.19 1.46 -7.18
C ASP A 109 -16.06 0.60 -7.76
N VAL A 110 -14.87 1.19 -7.92
CA VAL A 110 -13.66 0.51 -8.37
C VAL A 110 -13.32 -0.66 -7.44
N LEU A 111 -13.37 -0.45 -6.13
CA LEU A 111 -13.08 -1.51 -5.17
C LEU A 111 -14.13 -2.62 -5.23
N SER A 112 -15.41 -2.30 -5.47
CA SER A 112 -16.47 -3.30 -5.60
C SER A 112 -16.26 -4.21 -6.81
N GLU A 113 -15.73 -3.70 -7.91
CA GLU A 113 -15.34 -4.48 -9.08
C GLU A 113 -14.18 -5.45 -8.77
N HIS A 114 -13.23 -5.03 -7.94
CA HIS A 114 -12.09 -5.85 -7.54
C HIS A 114 -12.36 -6.80 -6.36
N ARG A 115 -13.44 -6.61 -5.60
CA ARG A 115 -13.75 -7.43 -4.40
C ARG A 115 -13.86 -8.92 -4.67
N SER A 116 -14.35 -9.33 -5.84
CA SER A 116 -14.42 -10.73 -6.22
C SER A 116 -13.04 -11.38 -6.36
N ILE A 117 -12.02 -10.59 -6.66
CA ILE A 117 -10.63 -11.01 -6.80
C ILE A 117 -9.91 -10.94 -5.46
N LEU A 118 -10.25 -9.95 -4.63
CA LEU A 118 -9.62 -9.70 -3.33
C LEU A 118 -10.13 -10.62 -2.20
N ASN A 119 -11.19 -11.34 -2.43
CA ASN A 119 -11.71 -12.45 -1.61
C ASN A 119 -11.78 -12.25 -0.11
N VAL A 120 -12.37 -11.35 0.49
CA VAL A 120 -12.60 -11.24 1.96
C VAL A 120 -11.71 -10.23 2.68
N TRP A 121 -12.28 -9.08 2.95
CA TRP A 121 -11.77 -8.16 3.96
C TRP A 121 -12.42 -8.41 5.30
N VAL A 122 -11.62 -8.65 6.32
CA VAL A 122 -12.08 -8.63 7.69
C VAL A 122 -11.64 -7.30 8.31
N ARG A 123 -12.52 -6.30 8.29
CA ARG A 123 -12.26 -4.95 8.81
C ARG A 123 -11.67 -4.94 10.22
N SER A 124 -12.18 -5.79 11.10
CA SER A 124 -11.72 -5.93 12.47
C SER A 124 -10.24 -6.32 12.56
N ASP A 125 -9.78 -7.16 11.65
CA ASP A 125 -8.42 -7.69 11.67
C ASP A 125 -7.39 -6.61 11.35
N VAL A 126 -7.65 -5.80 10.33
CA VAL A 126 -6.75 -4.70 9.95
C VAL A 126 -6.74 -3.62 11.02
N LYS A 127 -7.90 -3.32 11.60
CA LYS A 127 -8.00 -2.36 12.72
C LYS A 127 -7.18 -2.81 13.92
N GLN A 128 -7.22 -4.08 14.25
CA GLN A 128 -6.42 -4.65 15.35
C GLN A 128 -4.92 -4.55 15.06
N ILE A 129 -4.49 -4.80 13.82
CA ILE A 129 -3.08 -4.63 13.42
C ILE A 129 -2.63 -3.19 13.64
N LEU A 130 -3.49 -2.21 13.33
CA LEU A 130 -3.17 -0.80 13.53
C LEU A 130 -3.13 -0.39 15.00
N GLU A 131 -4.05 -0.88 15.83
CA GLU A 131 -4.17 -0.45 17.23
C GLU A 131 -2.99 -0.89 18.10
N GLU A 132 -2.38 -2.04 17.85
CA GLU A 132 -1.30 -2.57 18.68
C GLU A 132 0.12 -2.24 18.19
N PRO A 133 0.50 -2.57 16.95
CA PRO A 133 1.89 -2.43 16.52
C PRO A 133 2.27 -1.02 16.13
N LEU A 134 1.36 -0.22 15.61
CA LEU A 134 1.67 1.13 15.15
C LEU A 134 1.78 2.16 16.28
N ARG A 135 1.43 1.81 17.50
CA ARG A 135 1.76 2.64 18.67
C ARG A 135 3.26 2.90 18.81
N TYR A 136 4.07 2.00 18.29
CA TYR A 136 5.53 2.16 18.26
C TYR A 136 6.04 3.07 17.14
N HIS A 137 5.22 3.30 16.12
CA HIS A 137 5.61 4.06 14.92
C HIS A 137 4.95 5.44 14.87
N PHE A 138 3.81 5.61 15.53
CA PHE A 138 3.05 6.85 15.53
C PHE A 138 2.91 7.37 16.96
N PRO A 139 3.60 8.44 17.33
CA PRO A 139 3.40 9.05 18.64
C PRO A 139 1.97 9.55 18.80
N ASP A 140 1.44 9.44 20.00
CA ASP A 140 0.21 10.07 20.45
C ASP A 140 -1.12 9.51 19.95
N ASN A 141 -1.25 8.23 19.67
CA ASN A 141 -2.53 7.56 19.35
C ASN A 141 -3.32 8.17 18.19
N LYS A 142 -2.78 9.09 17.47
CA LYS A 142 -3.46 9.76 16.38
C LYS A 142 -2.92 9.35 15.03
N TRP A 143 -2.31 8.22 14.95
CA TRP A 143 -1.89 7.55 13.72
C TRP A 143 -1.39 8.48 12.60
N GLY A 144 -1.32 9.80 12.80
CA GLY A 144 -1.06 10.78 11.77
C GLY A 144 -2.02 10.73 10.57
N ILE A 145 -3.05 9.89 10.66
CA ILE A 145 -3.98 9.60 9.57
C ILE A 145 -5.12 10.59 9.64
N LYS A 146 -5.19 11.46 8.67
CA LYS A 146 -6.37 12.28 8.41
C LYS A 146 -7.14 11.65 7.26
N LYS A 147 -8.43 11.39 7.51
CA LYS A 147 -9.36 10.99 6.44
C LYS A 147 -9.53 12.06 5.41
#